data_5d18ba0a1c012676f22f39e337b8dce5
#
_entry.id   5d18ba0a1c012676f22f39e337b8dce5
#
_cell.length_a   1.000
_cell.length_b   1.000
_cell.length_c   1.000
_cell.angle_alpha   90.00
_cell.angle_beta   90.00
_cell.angle_gamma   90.00
#
_symmetry.space_group_name_H-M   'P 1'
#
loop_
_entity.id
_entity.type
_entity.pdbx_description
1 polymer ?
#
loop_
_entity_poly.entity_id
_entity_poly.type
_entity_poly.pdbx_seq_one_letter_code
_entity_poly.pdbx_strand_id
1 'polypeptide(L)'
;MVRSSRRIVRAWSSEILTREVFGPVLTFQTFETEEEAIALSNDTDYGLAAIVFTGNEQRAQRVSAALNAGTVWVNCYYIRDLGTPFGGNKLSGIGREGGLWSFEFYCDVQTICHRLGTFQG
;
A
#
# COMPACT_ATOMS: atom_id res chain seq x y z
N MET A 1 -19.59 27.68 -0.75
CA MET A 1 -19.80 26.48 0.09
C MET A 1 -20.30 25.35 -0.82
N VAL A 2 -19.40 24.51 -1.32
CA VAL A 2 -19.76 23.41 -2.24
C VAL A 2 -20.27 22.25 -1.39
N ARG A 3 -21.55 21.92 -1.49
CA ARG A 3 -22.11 20.70 -0.91
C ARG A 3 -21.67 19.51 -1.76
N SER A 4 -20.66 18.79 -1.31
CA SER A 4 -20.33 17.49 -1.86
C SER A 4 -21.41 16.49 -1.45
N SER A 5 -22.27 16.11 -2.38
CA SER A 5 -23.21 15.01 -2.18
C SER A 5 -22.46 13.69 -2.31
N ARG A 6 -22.08 13.11 -1.19
CA ARG A 6 -21.51 11.75 -1.17
C ARG A 6 -22.62 10.76 -1.51
N ARG A 7 -22.55 10.11 -2.67
CA ARG A 7 -23.41 8.98 -2.99
C ARG A 7 -22.82 7.72 -2.39
N ILE A 8 -23.54 7.09 -1.48
CA ILE A 8 -23.24 5.74 -0.99
C ILE A 8 -23.87 4.76 -1.98
N VAL A 9 -23.07 3.99 -2.68
CA VAL A 9 -23.54 2.94 -3.58
C VAL A 9 -23.37 1.61 -2.87
N ARG A 10 -24.48 0.93 -2.57
CA ARG A 10 -24.48 -0.47 -2.15
C ARG A 10 -24.60 -1.33 -3.39
N ALA A 11 -23.51 -1.92 -3.85
CA ALA A 11 -23.57 -2.85 -4.97
C ALA A 11 -22.45 -3.88 -4.86
N TRP A 12 -22.80 -5.11 -4.59
CA TRP A 12 -21.90 -6.27 -4.48
C TRP A 12 -21.25 -6.67 -5.82
N SER A 13 -21.67 -6.09 -6.93
CA SER A 13 -21.20 -6.41 -8.31
C SER A 13 -20.98 -5.16 -9.18
N SER A 14 -20.74 -4.01 -8.58
CA SER A 14 -20.53 -2.78 -9.34
C SER A 14 -19.08 -2.63 -9.76
N GLU A 15 -18.84 -2.25 -11.01
CA GLU A 15 -17.53 -1.92 -11.57
C GLU A 15 -16.73 -0.91 -10.71
N ILE A 16 -17.42 -0.06 -9.96
CA ILE A 16 -16.81 0.91 -9.03
C ILE A 16 -16.07 0.26 -7.85
N LEU A 17 -16.30 -1.01 -7.58
CA LEU A 17 -15.59 -1.76 -6.53
C LEU A 17 -14.20 -2.23 -7.00
N THR A 18 -14.04 -2.40 -8.31
CA THR A 18 -12.82 -2.93 -8.92
C THR A 18 -12.05 -1.91 -9.74
N ARG A 19 -12.72 -0.85 -10.22
CA ARG A 19 -12.09 0.24 -10.96
C ARG A 19 -11.92 1.48 -10.10
N GLU A 20 -10.73 2.05 -10.12
CA GLU A 20 -10.44 3.29 -9.44
C GLU A 20 -11.16 4.47 -10.11
N VAL A 21 -11.91 5.22 -9.31
CA VAL A 21 -12.52 6.48 -9.73
C VAL A 21 -11.75 7.64 -9.11
N PHE A 22 -10.97 8.37 -9.90
CA PHE A 22 -10.27 9.57 -9.46
C PHE A 22 -11.26 10.71 -9.25
N GLY A 23 -11.93 10.73 -8.08
CA GLY A 23 -12.95 11.72 -7.74
C GLY A 23 -13.50 11.53 -6.34
N PRO A 24 -14.44 12.37 -5.90
CA PRO A 24 -15.02 12.32 -4.55
C PRO A 24 -16.03 11.17 -4.43
N VAL A 25 -15.58 9.96 -4.70
CA VAL A 25 -16.39 8.73 -4.64
C VAL A 25 -15.82 7.83 -3.57
N LEU A 26 -16.70 7.25 -2.77
CA LEU A 26 -16.38 6.29 -1.72
C LEU A 26 -17.34 5.11 -1.83
N THR A 27 -16.79 3.89 -1.86
CA THR A 27 -17.56 2.66 -1.69
C THR A 27 -17.59 2.27 -0.22
N PHE A 28 -18.69 1.66 0.19
CA PHE A 28 -18.86 1.20 1.56
C PHE A 28 -19.35 -0.25 1.54
N GLN A 29 -18.59 -1.13 2.16
CA GLN A 29 -18.92 -2.54 2.29
C GLN A 29 -18.96 -2.92 3.77
N THR A 30 -19.89 -3.79 4.14
CA THR A 30 -20.02 -4.36 5.48
C THR A 30 -19.46 -5.77 5.48
N PHE A 31 -18.96 -6.20 6.62
CA PHE A 31 -18.44 -7.55 6.84
C PHE A 31 -18.89 -8.04 8.21
N GLU A 32 -18.89 -9.35 8.41
CA GLU A 32 -19.25 -9.99 9.68
C GLU A 32 -18.03 -10.58 10.39
N THR A 33 -17.00 -10.99 9.64
CA THR A 33 -15.80 -11.61 10.21
C THR A 33 -14.52 -10.85 9.81
N GLU A 34 -13.45 -11.08 10.57
CA GLU A 34 -12.11 -10.52 10.27
C GLU A 34 -11.60 -11.05 8.93
N GLU A 35 -11.82 -12.32 8.64
CA GLU A 35 -11.40 -12.98 7.39
C GLU A 35 -12.11 -12.38 6.19
N GLU A 36 -13.41 -12.11 6.31
CA GLU A 36 -14.20 -11.45 5.28
C GLU A 36 -13.69 -10.02 5.03
N ALA A 37 -13.40 -9.27 6.08
CA ALA A 37 -12.84 -7.93 5.95
C ALA A 37 -11.51 -7.92 5.19
N ILE A 38 -10.62 -8.86 5.50
CA ILE A 38 -9.33 -9.03 4.83
C ILE A 38 -9.54 -9.42 3.36
N ALA A 39 -10.44 -10.37 3.09
CA ALA A 39 -10.74 -10.82 1.74
C ALA A 39 -11.28 -9.68 0.88
N LEU A 40 -12.29 -8.94 1.36
CA LEU A 40 -12.86 -7.77 0.68
C LEU A 40 -11.83 -6.67 0.44
N SER A 41 -10.95 -6.41 1.41
CA SER A 41 -9.91 -5.39 1.27
C SER A 41 -8.83 -5.77 0.25
N ASN A 42 -8.59 -7.07 0.07
CA ASN A 42 -7.62 -7.59 -0.89
C ASN A 42 -8.23 -7.88 -2.28
N ASP A 43 -9.57 -7.86 -2.40
CA ASP A 43 -10.29 -8.10 -3.66
C ASP A 43 -10.30 -6.83 -4.54
N THR A 44 -9.11 -6.40 -4.93
CA THR A 44 -8.87 -5.27 -5.83
C THR A 44 -7.55 -5.47 -6.56
N ASP A 45 -7.45 -4.93 -7.77
CA ASP A 45 -6.21 -4.91 -8.54
C ASP A 45 -5.20 -3.86 -8.05
N TYR A 46 -5.57 -3.07 -7.08
CA TYR A 46 -4.73 -2.00 -6.51
C TYR A 46 -4.21 -2.38 -5.13
N GLY A 47 -3.14 -1.72 -4.70
CA GLY A 47 -2.52 -1.99 -3.41
C GLY A 47 -1.53 -0.89 -3.00
N LEU A 48 -1.92 0.38 -3.09
CA LEU A 48 -1.05 1.48 -2.65
C LEU A 48 -0.99 1.55 -1.14
N ALA A 49 -2.15 1.69 -0.51
CA ALA A 49 -2.24 1.91 0.92
C ALA A 49 -3.52 1.33 1.52
N ALA A 50 -3.45 0.97 2.79
CA ALA A 50 -4.60 0.55 3.60
C ALA A 50 -4.56 1.20 4.98
N ILE A 51 -5.71 1.24 5.65
CA ILE A 51 -5.83 1.76 7.00
C ILE A 51 -6.67 0.79 7.83
N VAL A 52 -6.18 0.47 9.01
CA VAL A 52 -6.88 -0.38 9.99
C VAL A 52 -7.17 0.43 11.24
N PHE A 53 -8.42 0.52 11.65
CA PHE A 53 -8.82 1.09 12.93
C PHE A 53 -9.34 -0.02 13.84
N THR A 54 -8.69 -0.25 14.97
CA THR A 54 -9.08 -1.24 15.97
C THR A 54 -8.51 -0.90 17.35
N GLY A 55 -9.27 -1.18 18.39
CA GLY A 55 -8.80 -1.10 19.77
C GLY A 55 -8.08 -2.38 20.26
N ASN A 56 -7.97 -3.41 19.42
CA ASN A 56 -7.32 -4.68 19.77
C ASN A 56 -5.96 -4.79 19.05
N GLU A 57 -4.87 -4.78 19.80
CA GLU A 57 -3.50 -4.80 19.28
C GLU A 57 -3.17 -6.07 18.49
N GLN A 58 -3.61 -7.25 18.99
CA GLN A 58 -3.37 -8.51 18.29
C GLN A 58 -4.08 -8.55 16.94
N ARG A 59 -5.32 -8.02 16.89
CA ARG A 59 -6.05 -7.84 15.63
C ARG A 59 -5.32 -6.86 14.71
N ALA A 60 -4.83 -5.75 15.24
CA ALA A 60 -4.08 -4.78 14.47
C ALA A 60 -2.90 -5.42 13.74
N GLN A 61 -2.11 -6.23 14.45
CA GLN A 61 -0.96 -6.95 13.89
C GLN A 61 -1.37 -7.98 12.82
N ARG A 62 -2.37 -8.83 13.11
CA ARG A 62 -2.82 -9.85 12.16
C ARG A 62 -3.39 -9.24 10.89
N VAL A 63 -4.31 -8.29 11.04
CA VAL A 63 -4.99 -7.68 9.89
C VAL A 63 -4.02 -6.88 9.05
N SER A 64 -3.18 -6.04 9.66
CA SER A 64 -2.21 -5.24 8.91
C SER A 64 -1.21 -6.10 8.12
N ALA A 65 -0.79 -7.24 8.68
CA ALA A 65 0.10 -8.18 8.00
C ALA A 65 -0.58 -8.94 6.86
N ALA A 66 -1.91 -9.10 6.92
CA ALA A 66 -2.68 -9.84 5.91
C ALA A 66 -3.16 -8.96 4.74
N LEU A 67 -3.07 -7.62 4.86
CA LEU A 67 -3.47 -6.70 3.80
C LEU A 67 -2.38 -6.58 2.74
N ASN A 68 -2.76 -6.76 1.48
CA ASN A 68 -1.86 -6.65 0.34
C ASN A 68 -1.76 -5.20 -0.16
N ALA A 69 -1.11 -4.36 0.62
CA ALA A 69 -0.86 -2.95 0.30
C ALA A 69 0.60 -2.61 0.60
N GLY A 70 1.14 -1.63 -0.13
CA GLY A 70 2.52 -1.18 0.05
C GLY A 70 2.74 -0.44 1.37
N THR A 71 1.71 0.22 1.89
CA THR A 71 1.71 0.87 3.20
C THR A 71 0.42 0.54 3.94
N VAL A 72 0.53 0.14 5.20
CA VAL A 72 -0.64 -0.06 6.07
C VAL A 72 -0.48 0.82 7.32
N TRP A 73 -1.44 1.72 7.54
CA TRP A 73 -1.53 2.51 8.74
C TRP A 73 -2.48 1.84 9.75
N VAL A 74 -2.09 1.83 11.01
CA VAL A 74 -2.93 1.32 12.10
C VAL A 74 -3.28 2.47 13.03
N ASN A 75 -4.57 2.72 13.22
CA ASN A 75 -5.12 3.78 14.08
C ASN A 75 -4.58 5.19 13.77
N CYS A 76 -4.04 5.39 12.57
CA CYS A 76 -3.55 6.68 12.09
C CYS A 76 -3.76 6.78 10.57
N TYR A 77 -3.52 7.96 10.02
CA TYR A 77 -3.57 8.19 8.58
C TYR A 77 -2.50 9.17 8.17
N TYR A 78 -1.81 8.84 7.08
CA TYR A 78 -0.85 9.70 6.40
C TYR A 78 0.36 10.14 7.26
N ILE A 79 0.65 9.42 8.35
CA ILE A 79 1.90 9.59 9.07
C ILE A 79 2.98 8.90 8.24
N ARG A 80 3.97 9.68 7.82
CA ARG A 80 5.02 9.20 6.92
C ARG A 80 6.39 9.65 7.39
N ASP A 81 7.33 8.71 7.42
CA ASP A 81 8.75 8.96 7.54
C ASP A 81 9.37 8.80 6.14
N LEU A 82 10.08 9.83 5.67
CA LEU A 82 10.72 9.82 4.35
C LEU A 82 11.88 8.82 4.23
N GLY A 83 12.38 8.33 5.35
CA GLY A 83 13.38 7.26 5.41
C GLY A 83 12.80 5.86 5.21
N THR A 84 11.48 5.69 5.32
CA THR A 84 10.82 4.40 5.12
C THR A 84 10.40 4.16 3.68
N PRO A 85 10.35 2.89 3.22
CA PRO A 85 9.93 2.57 1.86
C PRO A 85 8.46 2.94 1.65
N PHE A 86 8.16 3.58 0.53
CA PHE A 86 6.81 3.89 0.09
C PHE A 86 6.61 3.50 -1.36
N GLY A 87 5.49 2.88 -1.68
CA GLY A 87 5.12 2.48 -3.03
C GLY A 87 3.98 1.48 -3.02
N GLY A 88 3.38 1.25 -4.18
CA GLY A 88 2.24 0.37 -4.34
C GLY A 88 2.62 -1.09 -4.60
N ASN A 89 1.67 -1.97 -4.34
CA ASN A 89 1.64 -3.34 -4.81
C ASN A 89 0.66 -3.44 -5.99
N LYS A 90 0.65 -4.56 -6.69
CA LYS A 90 -0.25 -4.86 -7.81
C LYS A 90 -0.19 -3.74 -8.88
N LEU A 91 -1.34 -3.30 -9.42
CA LEU A 91 -1.40 -2.21 -10.40
C LEU A 91 -1.09 -0.82 -9.83
N SER A 92 -1.00 -0.66 -8.51
CA SER A 92 -0.63 0.63 -7.91
C SER A 92 0.84 0.98 -8.06
N GLY A 93 1.68 0.06 -8.49
CA GLY A 93 3.07 0.36 -8.83
C GLY A 93 4.04 -0.79 -8.56
N ILE A 94 5.28 -0.55 -8.95
CA ILE A 94 6.43 -1.42 -8.74
C ILE A 94 7.53 -0.63 -8.03
N GLY A 95 8.38 -1.32 -7.28
CA GLY A 95 9.48 -0.70 -6.54
C GLY A 95 9.02 0.08 -5.31
N ARG A 96 9.99 0.74 -4.72
CA ARG A 96 9.77 1.59 -3.53
C ARG A 96 10.62 2.84 -3.64
N GLU A 97 10.07 3.97 -3.19
CA GLU A 97 10.83 5.19 -2.92
C GLU A 97 11.04 5.38 -1.41
N GLY A 98 11.87 6.31 -1.03
CA GLY A 98 12.18 6.64 0.37
C GLY A 98 13.50 6.03 0.84
N GLY A 99 14.35 6.82 1.52
CA GLY A 99 15.62 6.38 2.06
C GLY A 99 16.49 5.63 1.05
N LEU A 100 17.06 4.51 1.46
CA LEU A 100 17.94 3.67 0.63
C LEU A 100 17.21 3.01 -0.55
N TRP A 101 15.90 2.75 -0.44
CA TRP A 101 15.12 2.13 -1.53
C TRP A 101 15.05 3.00 -2.78
N SER A 102 15.14 4.34 -2.63
CA SER A 102 15.23 5.24 -3.79
C SER A 102 16.49 4.98 -4.60
N PHE A 103 17.62 4.72 -3.96
CA PHE A 103 18.86 4.38 -4.66
C PHE A 103 18.78 3.04 -5.38
N GLU A 104 18.20 2.03 -4.75
CA GLU A 104 18.01 0.71 -5.36
C GLU A 104 17.09 0.77 -6.58
N PHE A 105 16.10 1.67 -6.57
CA PHE A 105 15.13 1.79 -7.66
C PHE A 105 15.61 2.70 -8.81
N TYR A 106 16.33 3.79 -8.50
CA TYR A 106 16.69 4.81 -9.48
C TYR A 106 18.17 4.77 -9.92
N CYS A 107 18.99 3.93 -9.29
CA CYS A 107 20.43 3.85 -9.58
C CYS A 107 20.84 2.42 -9.95
N ASP A 108 21.83 2.33 -10.83
CA ASP A 108 22.48 1.06 -11.12
C ASP A 108 23.55 0.76 -10.06
N VAL A 109 23.59 -0.50 -9.60
CA VAL A 109 24.60 -0.98 -8.66
C VAL A 109 25.79 -1.54 -9.43
N GLN A 110 26.99 -1.00 -9.17
CA GLN A 110 28.24 -1.47 -9.78
C GLN A 110 29.21 -1.96 -8.71
N THR A 111 29.78 -3.11 -8.91
CA THR A 111 30.89 -3.61 -8.09
C THR A 111 32.20 -3.31 -8.79
N ILE A 112 33.12 -2.61 -8.11
CA ILE A 112 34.48 -2.38 -8.60
C ILE A 112 35.46 -3.13 -7.69
N CYS A 113 36.12 -4.15 -8.24
CA CYS A 113 37.18 -4.87 -7.54
C CYS A 113 38.55 -4.34 -7.98
N HIS A 114 39.25 -3.67 -7.09
CA HIS A 114 40.59 -3.12 -7.37
C HIS A 114 41.66 -3.89 -6.59
N ARG A 115 42.56 -4.55 -7.29
CA ARG A 115 43.73 -5.18 -6.71
C ARG A 115 44.82 -4.13 -6.52
N LEU A 116 45.26 -3.96 -5.29
CA LEU A 116 46.43 -3.13 -4.97
C LEU A 116 47.69 -3.95 -5.10
N GLY A 117 48.76 -3.39 -5.71
CA GLY A 117 50.05 -4.04 -5.91
C GLY A 117 50.36 -4.34 -7.37
N THR A 118 51.58 -4.75 -7.65
CA THR A 118 52.06 -5.11 -9.00
C THR A 118 51.45 -6.42 -9.46
N PHE A 119 50.93 -6.45 -10.69
CA PHE A 119 50.56 -7.68 -11.37
C PHE A 119 51.85 -8.40 -11.74
N GLN A 120 52.10 -9.57 -11.13
CA GLN A 120 53.10 -10.51 -11.59
C GLN A 120 52.36 -11.50 -12.49
N GLY A 121 52.47 -11.35 -13.80
CA GLY A 121 52.00 -12.27 -14.80
C GLY A 121 52.88 -13.50 -14.91
#